data_0f7c740b740a04a9ff231a705bcf591b
#
_entry.id   0f7c740b740a04a9ff231a705bcf591b
#
_cell.length_a   1.000
_cell.length_b   1.000
_cell.length_c   1.000
_cell.angle_alpha   90.00
_cell.angle_beta   90.00
_cell.angle_gamma   90.00
#
_symmetry.space_group_name_H-M   'P 1'
#
loop_
_entity.id
_entity.type
_entity.pdbx_description
1 polymer ?
#
loop_
_entity_poly.entity_id
_entity_poly.type
_entity_poly.pdbx_seq_one_letter_code
_entity_poly.pdbx_strand_id
1 'polypeptide(L)'
;ELLVISVFLQLNFDIKMKIYIDGEYYDKENAKISVFDHGLLYGDGVFEGIRAYNKRVFKLQEHIERLFYSAKAILLEIPMSHEEMCDAVVETCRANQIENGYIRLIVTRGAGSLGLSPDSCPKPGVIIIANTIQLYPREIYENGMEIITAATSRNYVNAVNPAIKSLNYLNNILAKIEASNAGCE
;
A
#
# COMPACT_ATOMS: atom_id res chain seq x y z
N GLU A 1 41.64 -29.96 -28.99
CA GLU A 1 40.25 -29.74 -28.53
C GLU A 1 40.28 -28.76 -27.38
N LEU A 2 39.97 -27.50 -27.68
CA LEU A 2 39.86 -26.44 -26.67
C LEU A 2 38.45 -26.49 -26.09
N LEU A 3 38.35 -26.87 -24.81
CA LEU A 3 37.14 -26.83 -24.03
C LEU A 3 36.89 -25.38 -23.63
N VAL A 4 36.00 -24.66 -24.35
CA VAL A 4 35.53 -23.32 -23.96
C VAL A 4 34.51 -23.51 -22.85
N ILE A 5 34.94 -23.40 -21.60
CA ILE A 5 34.04 -23.32 -20.46
C ILE A 5 33.47 -21.89 -20.45
N SER A 6 32.25 -21.76 -21.00
CA SER A 6 31.46 -20.55 -20.87
C SER A 6 30.93 -20.44 -19.43
N VAL A 7 31.70 -19.75 -18.61
CA VAL A 7 31.21 -19.33 -17.28
C VAL A 7 30.23 -18.18 -17.50
N PHE A 8 28.95 -18.50 -17.65
CA PHE A 8 27.87 -17.54 -17.45
C PHE A 8 27.86 -17.20 -15.97
N LEU A 9 28.61 -16.18 -15.60
CA LEU A 9 28.40 -15.45 -14.37
C LEU A 9 26.99 -14.84 -14.47
N GLN A 10 26.01 -15.56 -13.95
CA GLN A 10 24.71 -14.99 -13.61
C GLN A 10 24.95 -13.99 -12.49
N LEU A 11 25.24 -12.74 -12.87
CA LEU A 11 25.15 -11.59 -11.97
C LEU A 11 23.67 -11.44 -11.60
N ASN A 12 23.22 -12.25 -10.64
CA ASN A 12 22.05 -11.92 -9.86
C ASN A 12 22.42 -10.66 -9.08
N PHE A 13 22.23 -9.49 -9.69
CA PHE A 13 22.06 -8.28 -8.92
C PHE A 13 20.80 -8.51 -8.09
N ASP A 14 20.97 -8.87 -6.82
CA ASP A 14 19.89 -8.77 -5.83
C ASP A 14 19.45 -7.31 -5.80
N ILE A 15 18.41 -7.01 -6.59
CA ILE A 15 17.83 -5.67 -6.62
C ILE A 15 17.20 -5.47 -5.26
N LYS A 16 17.89 -4.74 -4.41
CA LYS A 16 17.35 -4.40 -3.09
C LYS A 16 16.09 -3.58 -3.29
N MET A 17 14.99 -4.07 -2.73
CA MET A 17 13.71 -3.40 -2.76
C MET A 17 13.83 -1.96 -2.27
N LYS A 18 13.37 -1.02 -3.09
CA LYS A 18 13.33 0.40 -2.79
C LYS A 18 11.94 0.81 -2.35
N ILE A 19 11.86 1.50 -1.23
CA ILE A 19 10.62 2.06 -0.67
C ILE A 19 10.74 3.57 -0.74
N TYR A 20 9.76 4.23 -1.33
CA TYR A 20 9.65 5.68 -1.35
C TYR A 20 9.03 6.17 -0.04
N ILE A 21 9.69 7.14 0.61
CA ILE A 21 9.16 7.85 1.78
C ILE A 21 9.48 9.33 1.63
N ASP A 22 8.47 10.17 1.53
CA ASP A 22 8.56 11.64 1.57
C ASP A 22 9.56 12.26 0.58
N GLY A 23 9.68 11.70 -0.62
CA GLY A 23 10.58 12.20 -1.68
C GLY A 23 11.88 11.41 -1.82
N GLU A 24 12.19 10.48 -0.92
CA GLU A 24 13.44 9.72 -0.93
C GLU A 24 13.21 8.22 -1.06
N TYR A 25 14.22 7.48 -1.54
CA TYR A 25 14.20 6.03 -1.66
C TYR A 25 15.10 5.37 -0.61
N TYR A 26 14.52 4.46 0.15
CA TYR A 26 15.21 3.68 1.19
C TYR A 26 15.22 2.20 0.84
N ASP A 27 16.29 1.50 1.24
CA ASP A 27 16.27 0.04 1.27
C ASP A 27 15.25 -0.44 2.32
N LYS A 28 14.67 -1.62 2.11
CA LYS A 28 13.62 -2.18 2.97
C LYS A 28 13.96 -2.14 4.47
N GLU A 29 15.21 -2.42 4.84
CA GLU A 29 15.70 -2.45 6.23
C GLU A 29 15.78 -1.04 6.86
N ASN A 30 15.90 0.00 6.01
CA ASN A 30 16.06 1.39 6.42
C ASN A 30 14.77 2.21 6.24
N ALA A 31 13.75 1.67 5.60
CA ALA A 31 12.45 2.32 5.45
C ALA A 31 11.69 2.30 6.78
N LYS A 32 11.71 3.42 7.49
CA LYS A 32 11.17 3.57 8.85
C LYS A 32 10.32 4.82 8.95
N ILE A 33 9.29 4.77 9.78
CA ILE A 33 8.47 5.92 10.18
C ILE A 33 8.59 6.14 11.69
N SER A 34 8.20 7.34 12.14
CA SER A 34 8.18 7.65 13.57
C SER A 34 7.15 6.78 14.32
N VAL A 35 7.48 6.36 15.54
CA VAL A 35 6.50 5.73 16.45
C VAL A 35 5.40 6.70 16.90
N PHE A 36 5.59 8.00 16.69
CA PHE A 36 4.59 9.04 16.94
C PHE A 36 3.76 9.38 15.71
N ASP A 37 3.89 8.62 14.61
CA ASP A 37 3.03 8.81 13.44
C ASP A 37 1.58 8.45 13.77
N HIS A 38 0.65 9.39 13.52
CA HIS A 38 -0.77 9.19 13.82
C HIS A 38 -1.42 8.11 12.96
N GLY A 39 -0.87 7.81 11.79
CA GLY A 39 -1.27 6.63 11.01
C GLY A 39 -1.01 5.34 11.76
N LEU A 40 0.13 5.24 12.48
CA LEU A 40 0.46 4.11 13.34
C LEU A 40 -0.37 4.12 14.63
N LEU A 41 -0.45 5.27 15.31
CA LEU A 41 -1.08 5.36 16.64
C LEU A 41 -2.60 5.23 16.58
N TYR A 42 -3.24 5.82 15.55
CA TYR A 42 -4.70 6.00 15.51
C TYR A 42 -5.35 5.54 14.21
N GLY A 43 -4.58 5.09 13.22
CA GLY A 43 -5.10 4.81 11.89
C GLY A 43 -5.50 6.08 11.12
N ASP A 44 -4.97 7.26 11.52
CA ASP A 44 -5.24 8.53 10.86
C ASP A 44 -4.39 8.67 9.61
N GLY A 45 -4.99 8.28 8.51
CA GLY A 45 -4.40 8.26 7.18
C GLY A 45 -5.27 7.52 6.19
N VAL A 46 -4.84 7.51 4.95
CA VAL A 46 -5.52 6.89 3.82
C VAL A 46 -4.55 6.05 3.00
N PHE A 47 -5.08 5.10 2.23
CA PHE A 47 -4.21 4.27 1.40
C PHE A 47 -4.89 3.79 0.13
N GLU A 48 -4.06 3.34 -0.82
CA GLU A 48 -4.47 2.61 -2.00
C GLU A 48 -3.73 1.28 -2.14
N GLY A 49 -4.39 0.36 -2.81
CA GLY A 49 -3.81 -0.90 -3.28
C GLY A 49 -4.02 -0.99 -4.78
N ILE A 50 -2.94 -0.92 -5.54
CA ILE A 50 -2.98 -0.77 -6.98
C ILE A 50 -2.23 -1.95 -7.61
N ARG A 51 -2.75 -2.49 -8.71
CA ARG A 51 -2.08 -3.56 -9.47
C ARG A 51 -1.27 -2.96 -10.60
N ALA A 52 -0.14 -3.61 -10.90
CA ALA A 52 0.59 -3.40 -12.13
C ALA A 52 0.55 -4.69 -12.95
N TYR A 53 0.35 -4.56 -14.27
CA TYR A 53 0.35 -5.64 -15.25
C TYR A 53 1.17 -5.22 -16.46
N ASN A 54 2.09 -6.05 -16.89
CA ASN A 54 2.94 -5.79 -18.06
C ASN A 54 3.58 -4.39 -18.04
N LYS A 55 4.18 -4.02 -16.89
CA LYS A 55 4.85 -2.72 -16.64
C LYS A 55 3.89 -1.50 -16.66
N ARG A 56 2.59 -1.72 -16.59
CA ARG A 56 1.58 -0.65 -16.54
C ARG A 56 0.82 -0.69 -15.22
N VAL A 57 0.73 0.44 -14.56
CA VAL A 57 -0.10 0.59 -13.36
C VAL A 57 -1.56 0.69 -13.78
N PHE A 58 -2.38 -0.23 -13.27
CA PHE A 58 -3.79 -0.33 -13.67
C PHE A 58 -4.60 0.78 -13.01
N LYS A 59 -5.33 1.54 -13.83
CA LYS A 59 -6.26 2.61 -13.40
C LYS A 59 -5.64 3.59 -12.41
N LEU A 60 -4.38 4.02 -12.67
CA LEU A 60 -3.62 4.85 -11.75
C LEU A 60 -4.37 6.14 -11.38
N GLN A 61 -4.91 6.86 -12.37
CA GLN A 61 -5.60 8.13 -12.16
C GLN A 61 -6.80 7.97 -11.21
N GLU A 62 -7.65 6.98 -11.46
CA GLU A 62 -8.83 6.71 -10.64
C GLU A 62 -8.46 6.31 -9.20
N HIS A 63 -7.34 5.60 -9.01
CA HIS A 63 -6.82 5.30 -7.67
C HIS A 63 -6.33 6.55 -6.96
N ILE A 64 -5.61 7.43 -7.65
CA ILE A 64 -5.12 8.68 -7.07
C ILE A 64 -6.30 9.61 -6.75
N GLU A 65 -7.27 9.77 -7.63
CA GLU A 65 -8.49 10.55 -7.36
C GLU A 65 -9.20 10.03 -6.09
N ARG A 66 -9.35 8.70 -5.92
CA ARG A 66 -9.97 8.12 -4.73
C ARG A 66 -9.14 8.33 -3.47
N LEU A 67 -7.80 8.28 -3.57
CA LEU A 67 -6.90 8.61 -2.45
C LEU A 67 -7.14 10.05 -1.96
N PHE A 68 -7.14 11.01 -2.88
CA PHE A 68 -7.38 12.41 -2.55
C PHE A 68 -8.80 12.67 -2.02
N TYR A 69 -9.80 11.98 -2.60
CA TYR A 69 -11.16 12.01 -2.05
C TYR A 69 -11.22 11.51 -0.61
N SER A 70 -10.56 10.38 -0.32
CA SER A 70 -10.49 9.81 1.03
C SER A 70 -9.74 10.73 2.00
N ALA A 71 -8.63 11.34 1.57
CA ALA A 71 -7.87 12.29 2.37
C ALA A 71 -8.70 13.55 2.70
N LYS A 72 -9.39 14.11 1.71
CA LYS A 72 -10.30 15.25 1.90
C LYS A 72 -11.38 14.96 2.92
N ALA A 73 -11.94 13.75 2.94
CA ALA A 73 -13.00 13.38 3.88
C ALA A 73 -12.55 13.36 5.35
N ILE A 74 -11.25 13.20 5.61
CA ILE A 74 -10.64 13.28 6.96
C ILE A 74 -9.82 14.58 7.16
N LEU A 75 -9.98 15.55 6.28
CA LEU A 75 -9.25 16.84 6.31
C LEU A 75 -7.72 16.64 6.35
N LEU A 76 -7.23 15.62 5.62
CA LEU A 76 -5.80 15.35 5.44
C LEU A 76 -5.34 16.01 4.14
N GLU A 77 -4.48 16.99 4.23
CA GLU A 77 -3.87 17.65 3.08
C GLU A 77 -2.67 16.82 2.59
N ILE A 78 -2.75 16.32 1.35
CA ILE A 78 -1.66 15.56 0.74
C ILE A 78 -0.61 16.55 0.25
N PRO A 79 0.70 16.39 0.62
CA PRO A 79 1.75 17.36 0.29
C PRO A 79 2.29 17.23 -1.14
N MET A 80 1.48 16.75 -2.06
CA MET A 80 1.80 16.51 -3.47
C MET A 80 0.55 16.75 -4.32
N SER A 81 0.73 17.18 -5.56
CA SER A 81 -0.33 17.20 -6.56
C SER A 81 -0.70 15.78 -7.04
N HIS A 82 -1.82 15.65 -7.76
CA HIS A 82 -2.22 14.37 -8.37
C HIS A 82 -1.16 13.87 -9.37
N GLU A 83 -0.57 14.76 -10.16
CA GLU A 83 0.45 14.43 -11.15
C GLU A 83 1.75 13.95 -10.48
N GLU A 84 2.26 14.68 -9.49
CA GLU A 84 3.44 14.28 -8.71
C GLU A 84 3.24 12.93 -8.02
N MET A 85 2.03 12.65 -7.52
CA MET A 85 1.72 11.36 -6.90
C MET A 85 1.71 10.22 -7.93
N CYS A 86 1.16 10.45 -9.12
CA CYS A 86 1.21 9.49 -10.22
C CYS A 86 2.65 9.18 -10.62
N ASP A 87 3.48 10.21 -10.77
CA ASP A 87 4.88 10.08 -11.14
C ASP A 87 5.67 9.31 -10.07
N ALA A 88 5.47 9.63 -8.79
CA ALA A 88 6.11 8.91 -7.68
C ALA A 88 5.75 7.42 -7.67
N VAL A 89 4.49 7.06 -7.95
CA VAL A 89 4.06 5.66 -8.07
C VAL A 89 4.76 4.96 -9.24
N VAL A 90 4.79 5.60 -10.42
CA VAL A 90 5.42 5.03 -11.61
C VAL A 90 6.93 4.87 -11.41
N GLU A 91 7.60 5.88 -10.88
CA GLU A 91 9.04 5.82 -10.60
C GLU A 91 9.38 4.78 -9.54
N THR A 92 8.54 4.59 -8.51
CA THR A 92 8.72 3.51 -7.53
C THR A 92 8.61 2.13 -8.18
N CYS A 93 7.68 1.95 -9.13
CA CYS A 93 7.59 0.72 -9.92
C CYS A 93 8.85 0.49 -10.79
N ARG A 94 9.37 1.54 -11.42
CA ARG A 94 10.60 1.48 -12.23
C ARG A 94 11.82 1.14 -11.38
N ALA A 95 11.98 1.81 -10.23
CA ALA A 95 13.09 1.56 -9.29
C ALA A 95 13.13 0.12 -8.80
N ASN A 96 11.97 -0.54 -8.69
CA ASN A 96 11.83 -1.94 -8.30
C ASN A 96 11.64 -2.91 -9.47
N GLN A 97 11.75 -2.46 -10.72
CA GLN A 97 11.60 -3.26 -11.93
C GLN A 97 10.30 -4.08 -11.96
N ILE A 98 9.19 -3.50 -11.51
CA ILE A 98 7.91 -4.17 -11.43
C ILE A 98 7.31 -4.37 -12.82
N GLU A 99 7.16 -5.62 -13.23
CA GLU A 99 6.40 -5.99 -14.43
C GLU A 99 4.95 -6.33 -14.10
N ASN A 100 4.77 -7.24 -13.14
CA ASN A 100 3.48 -7.60 -12.59
C ASN A 100 3.59 -7.53 -11.08
N GLY A 101 2.75 -6.74 -10.42
CA GLY A 101 2.92 -6.52 -9.00
C GLY A 101 1.78 -5.79 -8.33
N TYR A 102 2.04 -5.42 -7.10
CA TYR A 102 1.13 -4.71 -6.24
C TYR A 102 1.83 -3.49 -5.63
N ILE A 103 1.15 -2.39 -5.67
CA ILE A 103 1.59 -1.14 -5.09
C ILE A 103 0.71 -0.82 -3.87
N ARG A 104 1.34 -0.57 -2.74
CA ARG A 104 0.73 0.00 -1.55
C ARG A 104 1.16 1.46 -1.46
N LEU A 105 0.20 2.36 -1.67
CA LEU A 105 0.37 3.80 -1.52
C LEU A 105 -0.33 4.22 -0.24
N ILE A 106 0.37 4.91 0.66
CA ILE A 106 -0.11 5.32 1.98
C ILE A 106 0.17 6.80 2.16
N VAL A 107 -0.81 7.52 2.70
CA VAL A 107 -0.61 8.87 3.23
C VAL A 107 -1.06 8.88 4.68
N THR A 108 -0.15 9.17 5.59
CA THR A 108 -0.44 9.31 7.02
C THR A 108 -0.61 10.78 7.40
N ARG A 109 -1.25 11.05 8.54
CA ARG A 109 -1.25 12.39 9.13
C ARG A 109 0.16 12.88 9.47
N GLY A 110 1.10 11.96 9.66
CA GLY A 110 2.46 12.23 10.09
C GLY A 110 2.66 12.17 11.60
N ALA A 111 3.88 12.47 12.02
CA ALA A 111 4.25 12.44 13.43
C ALA A 111 3.74 13.68 14.17
N GLY A 112 3.16 13.45 15.37
CA GLY A 112 2.61 14.50 16.21
C GLY A 112 2.74 14.19 17.70
N SER A 113 1.92 14.84 18.51
CA SER A 113 1.79 14.54 19.95
C SER A 113 0.92 13.30 20.17
N LEU A 114 0.86 12.79 21.41
CA LEU A 114 -0.03 11.66 21.76
C LEU A 114 -1.51 12.05 21.87
N GLY A 115 -1.86 13.31 21.62
CA GLY A 115 -3.25 13.76 21.58
C GLY A 115 -3.90 13.46 20.22
N LEU A 116 -5.24 13.47 20.16
CA LEU A 116 -6.00 13.16 18.95
C LEU A 116 -6.11 14.34 17.97
N SER A 117 -5.63 15.55 18.32
CA SER A 117 -5.75 16.72 17.44
C SER A 117 -4.87 16.56 16.20
N PRO A 118 -5.44 16.64 14.98
CA PRO A 118 -4.68 16.63 13.73
C PRO A 118 -3.67 17.79 13.66
N ASP A 119 -3.96 18.91 14.31
CA ASP A 119 -3.11 20.11 14.31
C ASP A 119 -1.74 19.88 14.95
N SER A 120 -1.60 18.79 15.72
CA SER A 120 -0.32 18.40 16.31
C SER A 120 0.66 17.77 15.30
N CYS A 121 0.20 17.45 14.09
CA CYS A 121 0.98 16.82 13.04
C CYS A 121 1.34 17.83 11.95
N PRO A 122 2.54 18.41 11.98
CA PRO A 122 2.89 19.53 11.09
C PRO A 122 3.14 19.11 9.64
N LYS A 123 3.40 17.82 9.39
CA LYS A 123 3.77 17.31 8.06
C LYS A 123 3.19 15.91 7.84
N PRO A 124 2.29 15.73 6.87
CA PRO A 124 1.85 14.41 6.43
C PRO A 124 2.99 13.58 5.84
N GLY A 125 2.93 12.25 6.01
CA GLY A 125 3.88 11.32 5.43
C GLY A 125 3.33 10.62 4.21
N VAL A 126 4.14 10.43 3.17
CA VAL A 126 3.80 9.70 1.94
C VAL A 126 4.72 8.51 1.79
N ILE A 127 4.15 7.30 1.68
CA ILE A 127 4.89 6.04 1.58
C ILE A 127 4.40 5.26 0.36
N ILE A 128 5.32 4.81 -0.50
CA ILE A 128 4.99 3.94 -1.64
C ILE A 128 5.85 2.69 -1.58
N ILE A 129 5.19 1.54 -1.55
CA ILE A 129 5.81 0.21 -1.57
C ILE A 129 5.34 -0.48 -2.85
N ALA A 130 6.25 -0.81 -3.76
CA ALA A 130 5.95 -1.59 -4.95
C ALA A 130 6.71 -2.91 -4.90
N ASN A 131 5.98 -4.03 -4.98
CA ASN A 131 6.57 -5.36 -4.91
C ASN A 131 5.85 -6.34 -5.83
N THR A 132 6.56 -7.39 -6.24
CA THR A 132 5.98 -8.54 -6.93
C THR A 132 5.31 -9.42 -5.88
N ILE A 133 3.99 -9.30 -5.73
CA ILE A 133 3.20 -10.10 -4.79
C ILE A 133 2.13 -10.87 -5.57
N GLN A 134 2.09 -12.16 -5.36
CA GLN A 134 0.94 -12.99 -5.67
C GLN A 134 0.02 -13.00 -4.44
N LEU A 135 -1.16 -12.38 -4.55
CA LEU A 135 -2.08 -12.24 -3.41
C LEU A 135 -2.69 -13.58 -3.00
N TYR A 136 -2.94 -14.45 -3.98
CA TYR A 136 -3.48 -15.80 -3.77
C TYR A 136 -2.71 -16.81 -4.62
N PRO A 137 -2.68 -18.09 -4.23
CA PRO A 137 -2.21 -19.19 -5.07
C PRO A 137 -2.95 -19.23 -6.42
N ARG A 138 -2.29 -19.76 -7.46
CA ARG A 138 -2.85 -19.81 -8.82
C ARG A 138 -4.18 -20.59 -8.85
N GLU A 139 -4.28 -21.64 -8.04
CA GLU A 139 -5.43 -22.50 -7.92
C GLU A 139 -6.70 -21.74 -7.53
N ILE A 140 -6.59 -20.71 -6.69
CA ILE A 140 -7.71 -19.86 -6.31
C ILE A 140 -8.22 -19.03 -7.49
N TYR A 141 -7.33 -18.58 -8.38
CA TYR A 141 -7.74 -17.85 -9.59
C TYR A 141 -8.41 -18.77 -10.62
N GLU A 142 -8.05 -20.05 -10.66
CA GLU A 142 -8.61 -21.03 -11.61
C GLU A 142 -9.89 -21.67 -11.10
N ASN A 143 -9.99 -21.99 -9.81
CA ASN A 143 -11.07 -22.76 -9.20
C ASN A 143 -12.04 -21.92 -8.36
N GLY A 144 -11.71 -20.63 -8.11
CA GLY A 144 -12.46 -19.80 -7.16
C GLY A 144 -12.01 -20.00 -5.71
N MET A 145 -12.69 -19.31 -4.79
CA MET A 145 -12.43 -19.42 -3.36
C MET A 145 -13.73 -19.67 -2.60
N GLU A 146 -13.63 -20.37 -1.48
CA GLU A 146 -14.73 -20.51 -0.53
C GLU A 146 -14.85 -19.24 0.31
N ILE A 147 -16.07 -18.75 0.48
CA ILE A 147 -16.37 -17.54 1.24
C ILE A 147 -17.51 -17.78 2.23
N ILE A 148 -17.55 -16.96 3.27
CA ILE A 148 -18.68 -16.89 4.22
C ILE A 148 -19.27 -15.48 4.24
N THR A 149 -20.49 -15.37 4.75
CA THR A 149 -21.02 -14.09 5.20
C THR A 149 -20.60 -13.88 6.65
N ALA A 150 -19.71 -12.91 6.90
CA ALA A 150 -19.23 -12.61 8.24
C ALA A 150 -20.36 -12.04 9.12
N ALA A 151 -20.35 -12.41 10.42
CA ALA A 151 -21.23 -11.82 11.43
C ALA A 151 -20.82 -10.39 11.78
N THR A 152 -19.52 -10.08 11.65
CA THR A 152 -19.00 -8.70 11.82
C THR A 152 -19.67 -7.75 10.85
N SER A 153 -20.51 -6.85 11.37
CA SER A 153 -21.16 -5.82 10.58
C SER A 153 -20.17 -4.81 10.02
N ARG A 154 -20.43 -4.35 8.79
CA ARG A 154 -19.66 -3.26 8.18
C ARG A 154 -19.84 -1.95 8.98
N ASN A 155 -18.78 -1.13 9.06
CA ASN A 155 -18.85 0.18 9.69
C ASN A 155 -20.07 1.00 9.23
N TYR A 156 -20.77 1.60 10.18
CA TYR A 156 -21.84 2.54 9.86
C TYR A 156 -21.27 3.81 9.21
N VAL A 157 -22.01 4.35 8.22
CA VAL A 157 -21.62 5.57 7.50
C VAL A 157 -21.39 6.75 8.44
N ASN A 158 -22.20 6.86 9.51
CA ASN A 158 -22.11 7.94 10.51
C ASN A 158 -21.03 7.69 11.59
N ALA A 159 -20.34 6.55 11.58
CA ALA A 159 -19.20 6.29 12.46
C ALA A 159 -17.89 6.47 11.70
N VAL A 160 -17.44 5.42 11.01
CA VAL A 160 -16.29 5.48 10.08
C VAL A 160 -16.82 5.11 8.70
N ASN A 161 -17.07 6.12 7.86
CA ASN A 161 -17.68 5.91 6.56
C ASN A 161 -16.83 4.94 5.72
N PRO A 162 -17.36 3.77 5.31
CA PRO A 162 -16.61 2.77 4.54
C PRO A 162 -16.22 3.21 3.13
N ALA A 163 -16.77 4.33 2.63
CA ALA A 163 -16.34 4.95 1.38
C ALA A 163 -14.96 5.61 1.51
N ILE A 164 -14.54 5.98 2.73
CA ILE A 164 -13.20 6.48 3.02
C ILE A 164 -12.25 5.30 3.12
N LYS A 165 -11.25 5.25 2.25
CA LYS A 165 -10.23 4.21 2.30
C LYS A 165 -9.12 4.57 3.29
N SER A 166 -9.51 4.63 4.58
CA SER A 166 -8.63 4.99 5.71
C SER A 166 -7.74 3.83 6.14
N LEU A 167 -6.71 4.11 6.93
CA LEU A 167 -5.86 3.11 7.58
C LEU A 167 -6.59 2.31 8.66
N ASN A 168 -7.79 2.72 9.07
CA ASN A 168 -8.61 2.06 10.08
C ASN A 168 -9.28 0.80 9.53
N TYR A 169 -8.50 -0.24 9.30
CA TYR A 169 -8.94 -1.46 8.61
C TYR A 169 -9.34 -2.60 9.55
N LEU A 170 -9.44 -2.35 10.86
CA LEU A 170 -9.72 -3.38 11.86
C LEU A 170 -11.05 -4.10 11.59
N ASN A 171 -12.11 -3.39 11.18
CA ASN A 171 -13.38 -3.99 10.80
C ASN A 171 -13.23 -5.04 9.69
N ASN A 172 -12.40 -4.76 8.67
CA ASN A 172 -12.10 -5.71 7.59
C ASN A 172 -11.27 -6.90 8.09
N ILE A 173 -10.33 -6.66 9.01
CA ILE A 173 -9.49 -7.70 9.62
C ILE A 173 -10.35 -8.66 10.46
N LEU A 174 -11.31 -8.16 11.23
CA LEU A 174 -12.22 -8.99 12.01
C LEU A 174 -13.04 -9.92 11.12
N ALA A 175 -13.60 -9.41 10.02
CA ALA A 175 -14.31 -10.25 9.06
C ALA A 175 -13.38 -11.29 8.40
N LYS A 176 -12.13 -10.96 8.11
CA LYS A 176 -11.13 -11.91 7.59
C LYS A 176 -10.78 -12.99 8.62
N ILE A 177 -10.70 -12.65 9.91
CA ILE A 177 -10.48 -13.60 10.98
C ILE A 177 -11.64 -14.61 11.06
N GLU A 178 -12.90 -14.15 10.94
CA GLU A 178 -14.06 -15.05 10.89
C GLU A 178 -13.97 -16.03 9.72
N ALA A 179 -13.64 -15.54 8.50
CA ALA A 179 -13.47 -16.38 7.33
C ALA A 179 -12.36 -17.42 7.54
N SER A 180 -11.22 -17.02 8.06
CA SER A 180 -10.08 -17.92 8.34
C SER A 180 -10.43 -18.97 9.39
N ASN A 181 -11.18 -18.62 10.43
CA ASN A 181 -11.64 -19.57 11.46
C ASN A 181 -12.66 -20.60 10.91
N ALA A 182 -13.39 -20.22 9.86
CA ALA A 182 -14.28 -21.12 9.13
C ALA A 182 -13.58 -21.95 8.04
N GLY A 183 -12.26 -21.83 7.89
CA GLY A 183 -11.49 -22.50 6.83
C GLY A 183 -11.64 -21.85 5.45
N CYS A 184 -12.21 -20.63 5.38
CA CYS A 184 -12.43 -19.86 4.15
C CYS A 184 -11.41 -18.73 3.98
N GLU A 185 -11.33 -18.17 2.76
CA GLU A 185 -10.43 -17.05 2.42
C GLU A 185 -11.06 -15.65 2.66
#